data_4baa577c886bf450736d7eb8df43cf27
#
_entry.id   4baa577c886bf450736d7eb8df43cf27
#
_cell.length_a   1.000
_cell.length_b   1.000
_cell.length_c   1.000
_cell.angle_alpha   90.00
_cell.angle_beta   90.00
_cell.angle_gamma   90.00
#
_symmetry.space_group_name_H-M   'P 1'
#
loop_
_entity.id
_entity.type
_entity.pdbx_description
1 polymer ?
#
loop_
_entity_poly.entity_id
_entity_poly.type
_entity_poly.pdbx_seq_one_letter_code
_entity_poly.pdbx_strand_id
1 'polypeptide(L)'
;MKMWKRMLALCLCLCALLPFAAACAEGDAPETFVLEHGSREKKMVALTVDDCYYNRRERIVEDVALCNKYGVHMTFFPVVKTGCLVEKCRDIWQSVVDAGCEIGCHGYQHMHLGSFDYWTLIKRLGRWQEELDKTLGYHYQARWLRAPGGTITGGRKLSAAKIESALKRYGYDHIVYWDVSENDPDKALKLLEEGKIQNGSILLYHTNKKDTRCMEVLIPALLEHGFEVVTLSELFGFDPPEISDELYTYDRANYEDK
;
A
#
# COMPACT_ATOMS: atom_id res chain seq x y z
N MET A 1 4.60 -49.42 -65.93
CA MET A 1 3.36 -48.95 -65.30
C MET A 1 3.73 -48.16 -64.06
N LYS A 2 3.26 -46.93 -63.92
CA LYS A 2 3.87 -45.84 -63.17
C LYS A 2 3.55 -45.94 -61.67
N MET A 3 4.61 -46.00 -60.86
CA MET A 3 4.57 -45.82 -59.41
C MET A 3 4.53 -44.31 -59.07
N TRP A 4 3.52 -43.86 -58.36
CA TRP A 4 3.38 -42.48 -57.90
C TRP A 4 3.95 -42.35 -56.48
N LYS A 5 5.09 -41.62 -56.39
CA LYS A 5 5.71 -41.27 -55.12
C LYS A 5 4.89 -40.20 -54.44
N ARG A 6 4.37 -40.48 -53.23
CA ARG A 6 3.78 -39.47 -52.32
C ARG A 6 4.92 -38.83 -51.54
N MET A 7 5.22 -37.57 -51.79
CA MET A 7 6.05 -36.73 -50.94
C MET A 7 5.20 -36.24 -49.77
N LEU A 8 5.61 -36.63 -48.56
CA LEU A 8 5.13 -36.05 -47.32
C LEU A 8 5.93 -34.76 -47.05
N ALA A 9 5.31 -33.61 -47.13
CA ALA A 9 5.88 -32.34 -46.70
C ALA A 9 5.74 -32.24 -45.18
N LEU A 10 6.84 -32.33 -44.45
CA LEU A 10 6.89 -32.06 -43.02
C LEU A 10 7.00 -30.54 -42.82
N CYS A 11 5.89 -29.89 -42.43
CA CYS A 11 5.91 -28.50 -41.96
C CYS A 11 6.46 -28.48 -40.53
N LEU A 12 7.75 -28.15 -40.39
CA LEU A 12 8.35 -27.78 -39.12
C LEU A 12 7.88 -26.34 -38.76
N CYS A 13 6.87 -26.23 -37.91
CA CYS A 13 6.56 -24.97 -37.20
C CYS A 13 7.67 -24.72 -36.19
N LEU A 14 8.64 -23.89 -36.54
CA LEU A 14 9.58 -23.30 -35.60
C LEU A 14 8.81 -22.22 -34.81
N CYS A 15 8.25 -22.56 -33.65
CA CYS A 15 7.80 -21.55 -32.67
C CYS A 15 9.05 -20.90 -32.09
N ALA A 16 9.43 -19.74 -32.61
CA ALA A 16 10.41 -18.87 -31.99
C ALA A 16 9.85 -18.41 -30.65
N LEU A 17 10.28 -18.99 -29.55
CA LEU A 17 10.12 -18.45 -28.21
C LEU A 17 10.98 -17.19 -28.14
N LEU A 18 10.37 -16.06 -28.49
CA LEU A 18 10.93 -14.76 -28.10
C LEU A 18 10.76 -14.64 -26.58
N PRO A 19 11.84 -14.37 -25.82
CA PRO A 19 11.67 -14.00 -24.43
C PRO A 19 10.91 -12.68 -24.42
N PHE A 20 9.71 -12.70 -23.87
CA PHE A 20 8.99 -11.49 -23.49
C PHE A 20 9.78 -10.89 -22.32
N ALA A 21 10.82 -10.13 -22.63
CA ALA A 21 11.43 -9.23 -21.68
C ALA A 21 10.34 -8.19 -21.41
N ALA A 22 9.62 -8.35 -20.30
CA ALA A 22 8.89 -7.25 -19.72
C ALA A 22 9.92 -6.16 -19.42
N ALA A 23 10.01 -5.18 -20.30
CA ALA A 23 10.66 -3.93 -19.98
C ALA A 23 9.77 -3.31 -18.89
N CYS A 24 10.15 -3.51 -17.63
CA CYS A 24 9.75 -2.59 -16.57
C CYS A 24 10.21 -1.22 -17.06
N ALA A 25 9.28 -0.37 -17.49
CA ALA A 25 9.59 1.03 -17.65
C ALA A 25 9.99 1.48 -16.24
N GLU A 26 11.26 1.83 -16.07
CA GLU A 26 11.71 2.60 -14.92
C GLU A 26 10.87 3.88 -14.94
N GLY A 27 9.77 3.88 -14.19
CA GLY A 27 9.03 5.10 -13.93
C GLY A 27 9.98 5.99 -13.12
N ASP A 28 10.21 7.20 -13.61
CA ASP A 28 10.99 8.18 -12.87
C ASP A 28 10.44 8.26 -11.44
N ALA A 29 11.31 8.07 -10.44
CA ALA A 29 10.93 8.17 -9.04
C ALA A 29 10.29 9.55 -8.79
N PRO A 30 9.22 9.65 -7.99
CA PRO A 30 8.56 10.92 -7.72
C PRO A 30 9.56 11.94 -7.16
N GLU A 31 9.61 13.15 -7.70
CA GLU A 31 10.52 14.20 -7.24
C GLU A 31 10.14 14.75 -5.84
N THR A 32 8.88 14.62 -5.44
CA THR A 32 8.37 15.18 -4.18
C THR A 32 8.38 14.16 -3.05
N PHE A 33 8.76 14.59 -1.84
CA PHE A 33 8.73 13.74 -0.64
C PHE A 33 7.31 13.37 -0.20
N VAL A 34 6.33 14.22 -0.47
CA VAL A 34 4.92 13.99 -0.13
C VAL A 34 4.15 13.66 -1.40
N LEU A 35 3.47 12.52 -1.41
CA LEU A 35 2.67 12.04 -2.52
C LEU A 35 1.19 12.06 -2.12
N GLU A 36 0.36 12.74 -2.91
CA GLU A 36 -1.08 12.85 -2.67
C GLU A 36 -1.91 12.09 -3.71
N HIS A 37 -1.31 11.78 -4.86
CA HIS A 37 -1.90 10.97 -5.93
C HIS A 37 -0.81 10.35 -6.82
N GLY A 38 -1.13 9.29 -7.54
CA GLY A 38 -0.30 8.68 -8.57
C GLY A 38 -0.39 9.38 -9.93
N SER A 39 0.17 8.74 -10.96
CA SER A 39 0.10 9.24 -12.34
C SER A 39 -1.34 9.37 -12.84
N ARG A 40 -1.64 10.45 -13.54
CA ARG A 40 -2.94 10.70 -14.18
C ARG A 40 -3.10 10.00 -15.54
N GLU A 41 -2.09 9.28 -16.00
CA GLU A 41 -2.08 8.60 -17.29
C GLU A 41 -2.72 7.19 -17.22
N LYS A 42 -2.52 6.47 -16.10
CA LYS A 42 -3.03 5.12 -15.91
C LYS A 42 -4.37 5.16 -15.18
N LYS A 43 -5.34 4.39 -15.65
CA LYS A 43 -6.68 4.32 -15.06
C LYS A 43 -6.71 3.42 -13.81
N MET A 44 -5.90 3.79 -12.83
CA MET A 44 -5.70 3.12 -11.56
C MET A 44 -6.08 4.05 -10.41
N VAL A 45 -6.57 3.47 -9.31
CA VAL A 45 -6.81 4.18 -8.03
C VAL A 45 -6.33 3.30 -6.88
N ALA A 46 -5.91 3.91 -5.76
CA ALA A 46 -5.60 3.17 -4.54
C ALA A 46 -6.65 3.46 -3.46
N LEU A 47 -7.24 2.41 -2.91
CA LEU A 47 -8.01 2.49 -1.68
C LEU A 47 -7.09 2.21 -0.50
N THR A 48 -7.09 3.09 0.48
CA THR A 48 -6.21 3.00 1.65
C THR A 48 -6.99 3.07 2.94
N VAL A 49 -6.60 2.25 3.94
CA VAL A 49 -7.34 2.07 5.18
C VAL A 49 -6.44 2.37 6.37
N ASP A 50 -6.70 3.46 7.08
CA ASP A 50 -5.91 3.93 8.22
C ASP A 50 -6.36 3.31 9.55
N ASP A 51 -5.51 3.50 10.58
CA ASP A 51 -5.69 3.14 12.00
C ASP A 51 -5.61 1.65 12.31
N CYS A 52 -6.42 0.82 11.69
CA CYS A 52 -6.53 -0.61 11.91
C CYS A 52 -6.63 -0.98 13.41
N TYR A 53 -7.54 -0.32 14.14
CA TYR A 53 -7.70 -0.50 15.58
C TYR A 53 -8.13 -1.92 15.97
N TYR A 54 -7.56 -2.42 17.07
CA TYR A 54 -7.83 -3.77 17.57
C TYR A 54 -9.32 -4.06 17.85
N ASN A 55 -10.04 -3.08 18.40
CA ASN A 55 -11.47 -3.20 18.71
C ASN A 55 -12.37 -3.12 17.47
N ARG A 56 -11.80 -2.97 16.28
CA ARG A 56 -12.49 -2.94 14.98
C ARG A 56 -11.84 -3.87 13.96
N ARG A 57 -11.03 -4.83 14.42
CA ARG A 57 -10.26 -5.73 13.56
C ARG A 57 -11.10 -6.57 12.60
N GLU A 58 -12.38 -6.80 12.94
CA GLU A 58 -13.34 -7.44 12.04
C GLU A 58 -13.57 -6.67 10.75
N ARG A 59 -13.35 -5.34 10.74
CA ARG A 59 -13.46 -4.53 9.53
C ARG A 59 -12.31 -4.85 8.56
N ILE A 60 -11.11 -5.11 9.06
CA ILE A 60 -9.98 -5.54 8.21
C ILE A 60 -10.35 -6.83 7.48
N VAL A 61 -10.95 -7.79 8.17
CA VAL A 61 -11.40 -9.06 7.57
C VAL A 61 -12.46 -8.82 6.49
N GLU A 62 -13.42 -7.92 6.74
CA GLU A 62 -14.44 -7.55 5.75
C GLU A 62 -13.83 -6.84 4.53
N ASP A 63 -12.90 -5.91 4.75
CA ASP A 63 -12.22 -5.20 3.66
C ASP A 63 -11.37 -6.16 2.81
N VAL A 64 -10.67 -7.12 3.42
CA VAL A 64 -9.96 -8.20 2.71
C VAL A 64 -10.94 -9.10 1.93
N ALA A 65 -12.11 -9.38 2.49
CA ALA A 65 -13.14 -10.14 1.78
C ALA A 65 -13.66 -9.40 0.53
N LEU A 66 -13.74 -8.06 0.56
CA LEU A 66 -14.04 -7.26 -0.63
C LEU A 66 -12.91 -7.36 -1.66
N CYS A 67 -11.64 -7.32 -1.22
CA CYS A 67 -10.49 -7.51 -2.11
C CYS A 67 -10.58 -8.84 -2.86
N ASN A 68 -10.77 -9.93 -2.12
CA ASN A 68 -10.90 -11.27 -2.70
C ASN A 68 -12.12 -11.42 -3.61
N LYS A 69 -13.26 -10.80 -3.23
CA LYS A 69 -14.50 -10.88 -4.02
C LYS A 69 -14.37 -10.21 -5.38
N TYR A 70 -13.68 -9.10 -5.45
CA TYR A 70 -13.59 -8.27 -6.66
C TYR A 70 -12.25 -8.41 -7.38
N GLY A 71 -11.27 -9.14 -6.82
CA GLY A 71 -9.92 -9.27 -7.38
C GLY A 71 -9.17 -7.93 -7.41
N VAL A 72 -9.25 -7.18 -6.30
CA VAL A 72 -8.65 -5.86 -6.14
C VAL A 72 -7.70 -5.85 -4.95
N HIS A 73 -6.81 -4.86 -4.88
CA HIS A 73 -5.83 -4.73 -3.80
C HIS A 73 -5.99 -3.38 -3.08
N MET A 74 -5.69 -3.37 -1.78
CA MET A 74 -5.72 -2.17 -0.93
C MET A 74 -4.40 -2.02 -0.17
N THR A 75 -4.14 -0.82 0.37
CA THR A 75 -3.03 -0.61 1.30
C THR A 75 -3.56 -0.24 2.69
N PHE A 76 -3.15 -1.00 3.71
CA PHE A 76 -3.55 -0.82 5.10
C PHE A 76 -2.45 -0.12 5.90
N PHE A 77 -2.82 0.86 6.74
CA PHE A 77 -1.90 1.62 7.57
C PHE A 77 -2.20 1.43 9.06
N PRO A 78 -1.76 0.33 9.68
CA PRO A 78 -1.97 0.10 11.10
C PRO A 78 -1.10 0.99 11.99
N VAL A 79 -1.66 1.39 13.16
CA VAL A 79 -0.90 1.82 14.34
C VAL A 79 -0.61 0.62 15.24
N VAL A 80 0.43 0.71 16.09
CA VAL A 80 0.77 -0.36 17.03
C VAL A 80 -0.05 -0.27 18.32
N LYS A 81 0.05 0.84 19.06
CA LYS A 81 -0.37 0.91 20.46
C LYS A 81 -1.85 0.62 20.73
N THR A 82 -2.73 0.98 19.82
CA THR A 82 -4.18 0.72 19.88
C THR A 82 -4.65 -0.11 18.70
N GLY A 83 -3.74 -0.45 17.82
CA GLY A 83 -3.97 -1.18 16.58
C GLY A 83 -4.00 -2.69 16.74
N CYS A 84 -4.09 -3.35 15.62
CA CYS A 84 -4.19 -4.80 15.49
C CYS A 84 -2.83 -5.47 15.22
N LEU A 85 -1.70 -4.73 15.26
CA LEU A 85 -0.36 -5.32 15.14
C LEU A 85 0.02 -6.02 16.44
N VAL A 86 -0.49 -7.23 16.62
CA VAL A 86 -0.23 -8.11 17.77
C VAL A 86 -0.31 -9.56 17.30
N GLU A 87 0.50 -10.46 17.86
CA GLU A 87 0.61 -11.86 17.45
C GLU A 87 -0.74 -12.60 17.31
N LYS A 88 -1.70 -12.33 18.21
CA LYS A 88 -3.04 -12.93 18.14
C LYS A 88 -3.89 -12.47 16.94
N CYS A 89 -3.42 -11.49 16.17
CA CYS A 89 -4.02 -11.02 14.92
C CYS A 89 -3.20 -11.47 13.70
N ARG A 90 -2.26 -12.39 13.85
CA ARG A 90 -1.41 -12.91 12.76
C ARG A 90 -2.24 -13.35 11.57
N ASP A 91 -3.27 -14.16 11.79
CA ASP A 91 -4.12 -14.69 10.71
C ASP A 91 -4.80 -13.58 9.91
N ILE A 92 -5.17 -12.47 10.58
CA ILE A 92 -5.75 -11.31 9.92
C ILE A 92 -4.72 -10.64 9.00
N TRP A 93 -3.51 -10.37 9.52
CA TRP A 93 -2.47 -9.73 8.72
C TRP A 93 -1.91 -10.63 7.63
N GLN A 94 -1.83 -11.95 7.90
CA GLN A 94 -1.49 -12.91 6.86
C GLN A 94 -2.53 -12.90 5.74
N SER A 95 -3.82 -12.82 6.07
CA SER A 95 -4.88 -12.72 5.05
C SER A 95 -4.80 -11.44 4.22
N VAL A 96 -4.30 -10.33 4.79
CA VAL A 96 -4.01 -9.08 4.04
C VAL A 96 -2.92 -9.33 3.01
N VAL A 97 -1.81 -9.96 3.42
CA VAL A 97 -0.69 -10.27 2.52
C VAL A 97 -1.10 -11.30 1.45
N ASP A 98 -1.80 -12.37 1.84
CA ASP A 98 -2.26 -13.43 0.93
C ASP A 98 -3.25 -12.92 -0.13
N ALA A 99 -4.01 -11.87 0.19
CA ALA A 99 -4.91 -11.20 -0.74
C ALA A 99 -4.19 -10.22 -1.70
N GLY A 100 -2.86 -10.15 -1.70
CA GLY A 100 -2.10 -9.20 -2.51
C GLY A 100 -2.19 -7.75 -2.03
N CYS A 101 -2.75 -7.51 -0.84
CA CYS A 101 -2.82 -6.20 -0.23
C CYS A 101 -1.49 -5.81 0.42
N GLU A 102 -1.29 -4.51 0.65
CA GLU A 102 -0.05 -3.96 1.17
C GLU A 102 -0.22 -3.40 2.59
N ILE A 103 0.85 -3.47 3.39
CA ILE A 103 0.89 -2.93 4.74
C ILE A 103 1.89 -1.76 4.79
N GLY A 104 1.42 -0.58 5.19
CA GLY A 104 2.21 0.62 5.41
C GLY A 104 2.18 1.07 6.87
N CYS A 105 3.08 1.98 7.24
CA CYS A 105 3.24 2.49 8.59
C CYS A 105 2.31 3.68 8.89
N HIS A 106 1.47 3.59 9.95
CA HIS A 106 0.74 4.73 10.49
C HIS A 106 1.29 5.20 11.84
N GLY A 107 2.56 4.87 12.11
CA GLY A 107 3.23 5.21 13.35
C GLY A 107 2.97 4.24 14.50
N TYR A 108 3.83 4.30 15.53
CA TYR A 108 3.73 3.43 16.71
C TYR A 108 2.45 3.71 17.52
N GLN A 109 1.97 4.94 17.53
CA GLN A 109 0.70 5.39 18.10
C GLN A 109 0.17 6.54 17.27
N HIS A 110 -1.16 6.73 17.26
CA HIS A 110 -1.81 7.80 16.51
C HIS A 110 -1.51 9.17 17.12
N MET A 111 -0.30 9.68 16.88
CA MET A 111 0.19 11.00 17.32
C MET A 111 0.98 11.66 16.21
N HIS A 112 0.85 12.98 16.10
CA HIS A 112 1.65 13.77 15.17
C HIS A 112 3.15 13.48 15.31
N LEU A 113 3.85 13.30 14.20
CA LEU A 113 5.28 12.96 14.16
C LEU A 113 6.14 14.03 14.88
N GLY A 114 5.77 15.31 14.74
CA GLY A 114 6.44 16.43 15.43
C GLY A 114 6.21 16.50 16.93
N SER A 115 5.47 15.58 17.53
CA SER A 115 5.33 15.48 19.01
C SER A 115 6.52 14.82 19.68
N PHE A 116 7.42 14.21 18.92
CA PHE A 116 8.61 13.51 19.42
C PHE A 116 9.88 14.33 19.18
N ASP A 117 10.96 14.02 19.88
CA ASP A 117 12.29 14.43 19.45
C ASP A 117 12.78 13.52 18.30
N TYR A 118 13.86 13.96 17.63
CA TYR A 118 14.37 13.33 16.41
C TYR A 118 14.63 11.82 16.56
N TRP A 119 15.40 11.44 17.58
CA TRP A 119 15.77 10.04 17.79
C TRP A 119 14.62 9.19 18.34
N THR A 120 13.73 9.80 19.11
CA THR A 120 12.49 9.12 19.53
C THR A 120 11.60 8.82 18.34
N LEU A 121 11.52 9.73 17.35
CA LEU A 121 10.77 9.47 16.12
C LEU A 121 11.34 8.24 15.37
N ILE A 122 12.65 8.24 15.09
CA ILE A 122 13.32 7.10 14.41
C ILE A 122 13.10 5.80 15.18
N LYS A 123 13.31 5.80 16.51
CA LYS A 123 13.06 4.63 17.35
C LYS A 123 11.62 4.12 17.27
N ARG A 124 10.63 5.02 17.19
CA ARG A 124 9.22 4.63 17.08
C ARG A 124 8.88 4.00 15.74
N LEU A 125 9.50 4.46 14.66
CA LEU A 125 9.39 3.83 13.35
C LEU A 125 9.99 2.42 13.39
N GLY A 126 11.19 2.26 13.95
CA GLY A 126 11.81 0.96 14.12
C GLY A 126 10.96 0.00 14.95
N ARG A 127 10.40 0.48 16.07
CA ARG A 127 9.51 -0.35 16.90
C ARG A 127 8.19 -0.71 16.18
N TRP A 128 7.69 0.15 15.31
CA TRP A 128 6.54 -0.20 14.50
C TRP A 128 6.88 -1.38 13.58
N GLN A 129 8.04 -1.35 12.93
CA GLN A 129 8.51 -2.43 12.07
C GLN A 129 8.73 -3.73 12.85
N GLU A 130 9.34 -3.66 14.05
CA GLU A 130 9.51 -4.83 14.93
C GLU A 130 8.16 -5.49 15.28
N GLU A 131 7.13 -4.70 15.59
CA GLU A 131 5.81 -5.24 15.94
C GLU A 131 5.09 -5.83 14.71
N LEU A 132 5.28 -5.27 13.52
CA LEU A 132 4.79 -5.86 12.28
C LEU A 132 5.42 -7.24 12.05
N ASP A 133 6.74 -7.33 12.11
CA ASP A 133 7.48 -8.58 11.90
C ASP A 133 7.13 -9.64 12.93
N LYS A 134 7.06 -9.29 14.22
CA LYS A 134 6.59 -10.21 15.28
C LYS A 134 5.17 -10.71 15.00
N THR A 135 4.31 -9.83 14.53
CA THR A 135 2.92 -10.17 14.21
C THR A 135 2.86 -11.17 13.06
N LEU A 136 3.58 -10.93 11.98
CA LEU A 136 3.63 -11.81 10.81
C LEU A 136 4.46 -13.08 11.06
N GLY A 137 5.55 -12.97 11.81
CA GLY A 137 6.52 -14.06 12.05
C GLY A 137 7.64 -14.13 11.02
N TYR A 138 7.75 -13.14 10.17
CA TYR A 138 8.80 -12.91 9.18
C TYR A 138 8.99 -11.42 8.95
N HIS A 139 10.10 -11.01 8.32
CA HIS A 139 10.32 -9.62 7.95
C HIS A 139 9.49 -9.24 6.73
N TYR A 140 8.73 -8.16 6.85
CA TYR A 140 7.97 -7.51 5.78
C TYR A 140 8.40 -6.06 5.70
N GLN A 141 9.18 -5.70 4.68
CA GLN A 141 9.69 -4.33 4.53
C GLN A 141 8.57 -3.37 4.12
N ALA A 142 7.99 -2.65 5.09
CA ALA A 142 6.97 -1.65 4.80
C ALA A 142 7.60 -0.44 4.08
N ARG A 143 7.11 -0.18 2.87
CA ARG A 143 7.60 0.94 2.02
C ARG A 143 6.96 2.26 2.38
N TRP A 144 5.68 2.25 2.71
CA TRP A 144 4.87 3.46 2.84
C TRP A 144 4.71 3.92 4.28
N LEU A 145 4.77 5.23 4.48
CA LEU A 145 4.39 5.86 5.72
C LEU A 145 3.28 6.88 5.45
N ARG A 146 2.24 6.85 6.25
CA ARG A 146 1.22 7.90 6.36
C ARG A 146 1.27 8.52 7.74
N ALA A 147 1.48 9.84 7.79
CA ALA A 147 1.57 10.55 9.07
C ALA A 147 0.21 10.60 9.77
N PRO A 148 0.10 10.22 11.05
CA PRO A 148 -1.13 10.39 11.82
C PRO A 148 -1.60 11.85 11.82
N GLY A 149 -2.91 12.04 11.56
CA GLY A 149 -3.51 13.37 11.44
C GLY A 149 -3.31 14.06 10.09
N GLY A 150 -2.83 13.32 9.08
CA GLY A 150 -2.76 13.78 7.68
C GLY A 150 -1.78 14.92 7.43
N THR A 151 -0.73 15.07 8.25
CA THR A 151 0.27 16.12 8.06
C THR A 151 1.56 15.82 8.79
N ILE A 152 2.71 16.17 8.17
CA ILE A 152 4.00 16.16 8.85
C ILE A 152 4.22 17.41 9.72
N THR A 153 3.38 18.43 9.59
CA THR A 153 3.56 19.70 10.32
C THR A 153 2.95 19.71 11.72
N GLY A 154 2.21 18.66 12.08
CA GLY A 154 1.61 18.54 13.41
C GLY A 154 2.64 18.25 14.50
N GLY A 155 2.43 18.84 15.68
CA GLY A 155 3.31 18.73 16.83
C GLY A 155 4.14 20.00 17.08
N ARG A 156 4.92 20.00 18.17
CA ARG A 156 5.64 21.22 18.60
C ARG A 156 7.15 21.02 18.80
N LYS A 157 7.64 19.77 18.81
CA LYS A 157 9.05 19.47 19.11
C LYS A 157 9.95 19.47 17.88
N LEU A 158 9.41 19.03 16.73
CA LEU A 158 10.15 19.01 15.48
C LEU A 158 9.46 19.88 14.43
N SER A 159 10.25 20.60 13.64
CA SER A 159 9.80 21.24 12.41
C SER A 159 9.59 20.21 11.29
N ALA A 160 8.82 20.57 10.27
CA ALA A 160 8.60 19.72 9.10
C ALA A 160 9.91 19.23 8.47
N ALA A 161 10.88 20.11 8.27
CA ALA A 161 12.19 19.75 7.72
C ALA A 161 12.96 18.73 8.58
N LYS A 162 12.88 18.83 9.92
CA LYS A 162 13.51 17.85 10.81
C LYS A 162 12.77 16.51 10.80
N ILE A 163 11.45 16.53 10.66
CA ILE A 163 10.65 15.30 10.52
C ILE A 163 11.02 14.61 9.22
N GLU A 164 11.02 15.33 8.10
CA GLU A 164 11.43 14.81 6.79
C GLU A 164 12.85 14.21 6.85
N SER A 165 13.81 14.94 7.44
CA SER A 165 15.18 14.43 7.65
C SER A 165 15.20 13.14 8.46
N ALA A 166 14.37 13.02 9.52
CA ALA A 166 14.31 11.80 10.32
C ALA A 166 13.70 10.63 9.54
N LEU A 167 12.65 10.89 8.73
CA LEU A 167 12.00 9.89 7.91
C LEU A 167 12.94 9.36 6.82
N LYS A 168 13.63 10.27 6.11
CA LYS A 168 14.64 9.90 5.10
C LYS A 168 15.80 9.12 5.72
N ARG A 169 16.29 9.53 6.89
CA ARG A 169 17.32 8.80 7.61
C ARG A 169 16.88 7.40 8.02
N TYR A 170 15.63 7.23 8.42
CA TYR A 170 15.07 5.91 8.71
C TYR A 170 14.97 5.02 7.46
N GLY A 171 14.71 5.59 6.29
CA GLY A 171 14.64 4.89 5.02
C GLY A 171 13.35 5.10 4.24
N TYR A 172 12.54 6.11 4.61
CA TYR A 172 11.39 6.52 3.80
C TYR A 172 11.82 7.61 2.80
N ASP A 173 11.79 7.28 1.53
CA ASP A 173 12.03 8.25 0.46
C ASP A 173 10.80 9.12 0.20
N HIS A 174 9.60 8.57 0.47
CA HIS A 174 8.32 9.23 0.30
C HIS A 174 7.38 8.92 1.45
N ILE A 175 6.46 9.87 1.71
CA ILE A 175 5.26 9.64 2.52
C ILE A 175 4.03 9.85 1.65
N VAL A 176 2.91 9.21 2.02
CA VAL A 176 1.70 9.24 1.21
C VAL A 176 0.53 9.84 1.98
N TYR A 177 -0.20 10.74 1.31
CA TYR A 177 -1.48 11.25 1.74
C TYR A 177 -2.60 10.75 0.82
N TRP A 178 -3.57 11.58 0.51
CA TRP A 178 -4.73 11.27 -0.33
C TRP A 178 -5.23 12.54 -1.01
N ASP A 179 -5.94 12.39 -2.10
CA ASP A 179 -6.66 13.45 -2.79
C ASP A 179 -8.18 13.31 -2.69
N VAL A 180 -8.69 12.15 -2.24
CA VAL A 180 -10.11 11.90 -2.03
C VAL A 180 -10.36 11.33 -0.63
N SER A 181 -11.33 11.93 0.09
CA SER A 181 -11.80 11.41 1.38
C SER A 181 -13.32 11.61 1.47
N GLU A 182 -14.09 10.59 1.11
CA GLU A 182 -15.55 10.56 1.21
C GLU A 182 -15.99 9.15 1.64
N ASN A 183 -16.79 9.08 2.69
CA ASN A 183 -17.23 7.80 3.26
C ASN A 183 -18.76 7.63 3.29
N ASP A 184 -19.47 8.51 2.59
CA ASP A 184 -20.88 8.34 2.29
C ASP A 184 -21.01 7.68 0.91
N PRO A 185 -21.65 6.50 0.78
CA PRO A 185 -21.69 5.78 -0.48
C PRO A 185 -22.27 6.59 -1.66
N ASP A 186 -23.38 7.30 -1.42
CA ASP A 186 -24.06 8.06 -2.49
C ASP A 186 -23.20 9.24 -2.95
N LYS A 187 -22.50 9.89 -2.00
CA LYS A 187 -21.59 10.99 -2.34
C LYS A 187 -20.32 10.46 -3.05
N ALA A 188 -19.79 9.32 -2.63
CA ALA A 188 -18.63 8.71 -3.28
C ALA A 188 -18.97 8.33 -4.73
N LEU A 189 -20.14 7.74 -4.99
CA LEU A 189 -20.62 7.47 -6.37
C LEU A 189 -20.75 8.77 -7.16
N LYS A 190 -21.32 9.81 -6.57
CA LYS A 190 -21.40 11.12 -7.22
C LYS A 190 -20.04 11.72 -7.57
N LEU A 191 -19.04 11.60 -6.68
CA LEU A 191 -17.67 12.03 -7.00
C LEU A 191 -17.08 11.26 -8.18
N LEU A 192 -17.39 9.96 -8.29
CA LEU A 192 -16.97 9.13 -9.41
C LEU A 192 -17.64 9.59 -10.72
N GLU A 193 -18.98 9.78 -10.72
CA GLU A 193 -19.74 10.26 -11.86
C GLU A 193 -19.32 11.66 -12.35
N GLU A 194 -18.97 12.54 -11.40
CA GLU A 194 -18.49 13.91 -11.70
C GLU A 194 -17.02 13.94 -12.15
N GLY A 195 -16.33 12.79 -12.21
CA GLY A 195 -14.92 12.70 -12.56
C GLY A 195 -13.99 13.34 -11.52
N LYS A 196 -14.41 13.41 -10.26
CA LYS A 196 -13.59 13.87 -9.14
C LYS A 196 -12.67 12.78 -8.60
N ILE A 197 -13.07 11.51 -8.73
CA ILE A 197 -12.17 10.38 -8.61
C ILE A 197 -11.52 10.21 -9.98
N GLN A 198 -10.22 10.45 -10.04
CA GLN A 198 -9.43 10.53 -11.27
C GLN A 198 -8.43 9.38 -11.34
N ASN A 199 -7.82 9.21 -12.51
CA ASN A 199 -6.65 8.35 -12.64
C ASN A 199 -5.61 8.73 -11.57
N GLY A 200 -5.05 7.72 -10.88
CA GLY A 200 -4.05 7.94 -9.85
C GLY A 200 -4.61 8.44 -8.50
N SER A 201 -5.93 8.61 -8.33
CA SER A 201 -6.49 9.04 -7.05
C SER A 201 -6.18 8.05 -5.93
N ILE A 202 -5.87 8.60 -4.75
CA ILE A 202 -5.69 7.86 -3.50
C ILE A 202 -6.87 8.21 -2.60
N LEU A 203 -7.66 7.19 -2.25
CA LEU A 203 -8.86 7.33 -1.45
C LEU A 203 -8.58 6.93 0.00
N LEU A 204 -8.91 7.79 0.96
CA LEU A 204 -8.74 7.55 2.39
C LEU A 204 -10.00 6.97 3.01
N TYR A 205 -9.82 5.84 3.70
CA TYR A 205 -10.79 5.20 4.58
C TYR A 205 -10.14 4.83 5.92
N HIS A 206 -10.96 4.41 6.88
CA HIS A 206 -10.53 3.93 8.20
C HIS A 206 -11.28 2.65 8.56
N THR A 207 -10.75 1.88 9.49
CA THR A 207 -11.41 0.65 9.99
C THR A 207 -12.68 0.96 10.78
N ASN A 208 -13.76 1.30 10.08
CA ASN A 208 -15.08 1.49 10.66
C ASN A 208 -16.19 1.05 9.70
N LYS A 209 -17.38 0.77 10.23
CA LYS A 209 -18.50 0.23 9.45
C LYS A 209 -18.95 1.13 8.31
N LYS A 210 -18.85 2.45 8.46
CA LYS A 210 -19.28 3.40 7.43
C LYS A 210 -18.35 3.36 6.23
N ASP A 211 -17.05 3.34 6.48
CA ASP A 211 -16.02 3.29 5.45
C ASP A 211 -16.05 1.95 4.71
N THR A 212 -16.11 0.80 5.44
CA THR A 212 -16.29 -0.52 4.80
C THR A 212 -17.55 -0.55 3.92
N ARG A 213 -18.68 0.00 4.39
CA ARG A 213 -19.91 0.09 3.59
C ARG A 213 -19.75 0.96 2.34
N CYS A 214 -19.00 2.06 2.44
CA CYS A 214 -18.70 2.91 1.29
C CYS A 214 -17.87 2.16 0.25
N MET A 215 -16.81 1.45 0.67
CA MET A 215 -15.96 0.65 -0.20
C MET A 215 -16.74 -0.50 -0.88
N GLU A 216 -17.66 -1.15 -0.13
CA GLU A 216 -18.53 -2.22 -0.67
C GLU A 216 -19.36 -1.74 -1.88
N VAL A 217 -19.79 -0.47 -1.88
CA VAL A 217 -20.56 0.14 -2.96
C VAL A 217 -19.66 0.73 -4.06
N LEU A 218 -18.57 1.37 -3.65
CA LEU A 218 -17.70 2.09 -4.58
C LEU A 218 -16.82 1.17 -5.43
N ILE A 219 -16.30 0.05 -4.88
CA ILE A 219 -15.40 -0.85 -5.63
C ILE A 219 -16.03 -1.35 -6.93
N PRO A 220 -17.24 -1.97 -6.94
CA PRO A 220 -17.85 -2.40 -8.19
C PRO A 220 -18.07 -1.24 -9.17
N ALA A 221 -18.46 -0.06 -8.70
CA ALA A 221 -18.62 1.11 -9.56
C ALA A 221 -17.30 1.59 -10.18
N LEU A 222 -16.19 1.58 -9.43
CA LEU A 222 -14.86 1.87 -9.97
C LEU A 222 -14.49 0.89 -11.10
N LEU A 223 -14.70 -0.41 -10.88
CA LEU A 223 -14.43 -1.44 -11.87
C LEU A 223 -15.32 -1.27 -13.13
N GLU A 224 -16.62 -0.96 -12.97
CA GLU A 224 -17.54 -0.67 -14.06
C GLU A 224 -17.11 0.57 -14.86
N HIS A 225 -16.53 1.57 -14.21
CA HIS A 225 -15.92 2.73 -14.87
C HIS A 225 -14.55 2.42 -15.48
N GLY A 226 -14.07 1.18 -15.35
CA GLY A 226 -12.81 0.69 -15.94
C GLY A 226 -11.56 1.11 -15.17
N PHE A 227 -11.67 1.47 -13.89
CA PHE A 227 -10.52 1.64 -13.03
C PHE A 227 -9.98 0.29 -12.56
N GLU A 228 -8.67 0.19 -12.42
CA GLU A 228 -8.02 -0.84 -11.63
C GLU A 228 -7.86 -0.31 -10.18
N VAL A 229 -8.26 -1.10 -9.20
CA VAL A 229 -8.09 -0.79 -7.77
C VAL A 229 -6.88 -1.56 -7.27
N VAL A 230 -5.83 -0.84 -6.93
CA VAL A 230 -4.48 -1.39 -6.74
C VAL A 230 -3.84 -0.93 -5.42
N THR A 231 -2.73 -1.56 -5.01
CA THR A 231 -1.91 -1.08 -3.89
C THR A 231 -1.21 0.24 -4.24
N LEU A 232 -0.63 0.90 -3.24
CA LEU A 232 0.20 2.08 -3.48
C LEU A 232 1.46 1.74 -4.28
N SER A 233 2.09 0.60 -4.01
CA SER A 233 3.27 0.20 -4.79
C SER A 233 2.93 -0.02 -6.26
N GLU A 234 1.81 -0.69 -6.56
CA GLU A 234 1.31 -0.84 -7.93
C GLU A 234 0.95 0.51 -8.57
N LEU A 235 0.30 1.42 -7.82
CA LEU A 235 -0.09 2.75 -8.30
C LEU A 235 1.11 3.59 -8.74
N PHE A 236 2.22 3.50 -7.99
CA PHE A 236 3.45 4.25 -8.27
C PHE A 236 4.48 3.47 -9.09
N GLY A 237 4.21 2.19 -9.41
CA GLY A 237 5.11 1.36 -10.20
C GLY A 237 6.34 0.86 -9.44
N PHE A 238 6.24 0.73 -8.12
CA PHE A 238 7.26 0.11 -7.29
C PHE A 238 7.07 -1.40 -7.20
N ASP A 239 8.17 -2.11 -6.95
CA ASP A 239 8.10 -3.53 -6.65
C ASP A 239 7.31 -3.80 -5.36
N PRO A 240 6.70 -4.99 -5.22
CA PRO A 240 6.07 -5.41 -3.97
C PRO A 240 7.05 -5.33 -2.78
N PRO A 241 6.55 -5.20 -1.54
CA PRO A 241 7.39 -5.22 -0.35
C PRO A 241 8.27 -6.47 -0.28
N GLU A 242 9.54 -6.30 0.10
CA GLU A 242 10.46 -7.41 0.31
C GLU A 242 10.05 -8.21 1.55
N ILE A 243 10.15 -9.54 1.44
CA ILE A 243 9.86 -10.50 2.52
C ILE A 243 11.10 -11.35 2.75
N SER A 244 11.50 -11.52 4.01
CA SER A 244 12.61 -12.40 4.40
C SER A 244 12.35 -13.07 5.76
N ASP A 245 13.08 -14.16 6.05
CA ASP A 245 12.96 -14.88 7.33
C ASP A 245 13.69 -14.17 8.49
N GLU A 246 14.55 -13.19 8.21
CA GLU A 246 15.32 -12.45 9.21
C GLU A 246 14.50 -11.28 9.75
N LEU A 247 14.00 -11.43 10.99
CA LEU A 247 13.19 -10.40 11.65
C LEU A 247 13.98 -9.12 11.87
N TYR A 248 13.38 -7.99 11.57
CA TYR A 248 13.96 -6.69 11.84
C TYR A 248 14.06 -6.43 13.35
N THR A 249 15.21 -5.90 13.76
CA THR A 249 15.46 -5.41 15.13
C THR A 249 15.99 -3.99 15.05
N TYR A 250 15.34 -3.06 15.77
CA TYR A 250 15.79 -1.69 15.81
C TYR A 250 17.13 -1.57 16.58
N ASP A 251 18.16 -1.10 15.88
CA ASP A 251 19.41 -0.64 16.48
C ASP A 251 19.67 0.82 16.06
N ARG A 252 19.86 1.69 17.04
CA ARG A 252 20.13 3.11 16.81
C ARG A 252 21.43 3.33 16.02
N ALA A 253 22.46 2.52 16.26
CA ALA A 253 23.74 2.62 15.57
C ALA A 253 23.59 2.56 14.03
N ASN A 254 22.59 1.79 13.52
CA ASN A 254 22.32 1.71 12.09
C ASN A 254 21.87 3.04 11.45
N TYR A 255 21.59 4.06 12.26
CA TYR A 255 21.05 5.35 11.81
C TYR A 255 21.93 6.56 12.21
N GLU A 256 22.98 6.38 13.02
CA GLU A 256 23.81 7.49 13.48
C GLU A 256 24.77 8.01 12.39
N ASP A 257 25.21 7.13 11.49
CA ASP A 257 26.21 7.43 10.44
C ASP A 257 25.60 7.69 9.04
N LYS A 258 24.28 7.80 8.93
CA LYS A 258 23.57 8.04 7.67
C LYS A 258 23.30 9.51 7.39
#